data_5d224be803279fbad29dd8cc9d946e4f
#
_entry.id   5d224be803279fbad29dd8cc9d946e4f
#
_cell.length_a   1.000
_cell.length_b   1.000
_cell.length_c   1.000
_cell.angle_alpha   90.00
_cell.angle_beta   90.00
_cell.angle_gamma   90.00
#
_symmetry.space_group_name_H-M   'P 1'
#
loop_
_entity.id
_entity.type
_entity.pdbx_description
1 polymer ?
#
loop_
_entity_poly.entity_id
_entity_poly.type
_entity_poly.pdbx_seq_one_letter_code
_entity_poly.pdbx_strand_id
1 'polypeptide(L)'
;MGFLLNSETSMKCGKIVYVDMDNVLVDFKSGLDRVPKAIKAEYADDGTGDSHYDDIPGIFSLMDPMPGAIEAMEELDKVFDLYILTTAPWLNPSAWRDKLEWVQRYFGKDKGTIFYKRLIISHEKQLNCGDFLIDDRKRNGADKFKGELIQFGSAKYPDWPTVVEYLYNHQD
;
A
#
# COMPACT_ATOMS: atom_id res chain seq x y z
N MET A 1 3.82 -41.81 -20.41
CA MET A 1 2.81 -41.72 -19.36
C MET A 1 3.10 -40.41 -18.62
N GLY A 2 2.52 -39.30 -19.15
CA GLY A 2 2.79 -37.96 -18.66
C GLY A 2 1.86 -37.62 -17.52
N PHE A 3 2.44 -37.28 -16.38
CA PHE A 3 1.70 -36.68 -15.27
C PHE A 3 1.35 -35.24 -15.64
N LEU A 4 0.08 -34.99 -15.95
CA LEU A 4 -0.50 -33.67 -15.96
C LEU A 4 -0.53 -33.21 -14.50
N LEU A 5 0.36 -32.28 -14.13
CA LEU A 5 0.21 -31.48 -12.95
C LEU A 5 -1.00 -30.56 -13.19
N ASN A 6 -2.15 -30.93 -12.65
CA ASN A 6 -3.27 -30.03 -12.49
C ASN A 6 -2.79 -28.91 -11.55
N SER A 7 -2.47 -27.75 -12.09
CA SER A 7 -2.47 -26.53 -11.31
C SER A 7 -3.93 -26.26 -10.94
N GLU A 8 -4.35 -26.72 -9.76
CA GLU A 8 -5.56 -26.22 -9.15
C GLU A 8 -5.39 -24.72 -8.99
N THR A 9 -5.98 -23.97 -9.91
CA THR A 9 -6.16 -22.54 -9.75
C THR A 9 -7.12 -22.40 -8.58
N SER A 10 -6.60 -22.19 -7.38
CA SER A 10 -7.42 -21.87 -6.21
C SER A 10 -8.29 -20.69 -6.61
N MET A 11 -9.62 -20.89 -6.62
CA MET A 11 -10.53 -19.77 -6.85
C MET A 11 -10.42 -18.85 -5.65
N LYS A 12 -10.12 -17.56 -5.91
CA LYS A 12 -10.09 -16.53 -4.87
C LYS A 12 -11.45 -16.44 -4.20
N CYS A 13 -11.49 -16.03 -2.93
CA CYS A 13 -12.74 -15.95 -2.15
C CYS A 13 -13.68 -14.83 -2.65
N GLY A 14 -13.22 -13.98 -3.58
CA GLY A 14 -13.98 -12.86 -4.15
C GLY A 14 -14.04 -11.62 -3.27
N LYS A 15 -13.40 -11.64 -2.09
CA LYS A 15 -13.29 -10.45 -1.24
C LYS A 15 -12.19 -9.51 -1.75
N ILE A 16 -12.51 -8.22 -1.75
CA ILE A 16 -11.60 -7.15 -2.17
C ILE A 16 -10.84 -6.60 -0.96
N VAL A 17 -9.52 -6.62 -1.04
CA VAL A 17 -8.64 -6.01 -0.06
C VAL A 17 -7.91 -4.83 -0.69
N TYR A 18 -8.14 -3.64 -0.15
CA TYR A 18 -7.37 -2.44 -0.47
C TYR A 18 -6.18 -2.30 0.47
N VAL A 19 -5.05 -1.91 -0.09
CA VAL A 19 -3.79 -1.73 0.66
C VAL A 19 -3.26 -0.32 0.38
N ASP A 20 -3.03 0.46 1.44
CA ASP A 20 -2.35 1.75 1.30
C ASP A 20 -0.85 1.55 1.00
N MET A 21 -0.19 2.61 0.56
CA MET A 21 1.25 2.55 0.29
C MET A 21 2.07 3.07 1.48
N ASP A 22 1.92 4.33 1.84
CA ASP A 22 2.81 5.01 2.79
C ASP A 22 2.72 4.41 4.19
N ASN A 23 3.85 3.95 4.74
CA ASN A 23 3.97 3.23 6.01
C ASN A 23 3.17 1.92 6.11
N VAL A 24 2.69 1.39 4.98
CA VAL A 24 2.00 0.09 4.87
C VAL A 24 2.79 -0.82 3.92
N LEU A 25 2.81 -0.51 2.62
CA LEU A 25 3.66 -1.20 1.63
C LEU A 25 5.07 -0.60 1.57
N VAL A 26 5.19 0.70 1.80
CA VAL A 26 6.39 1.52 1.59
C VAL A 26 6.88 2.08 2.92
N ASP A 27 8.15 1.91 3.23
CA ASP A 27 8.81 2.57 4.35
C ASP A 27 9.13 4.03 3.99
N PHE A 28 8.25 4.96 4.37
CA PHE A 28 8.42 6.39 4.12
C PHE A 28 9.73 6.92 4.71
N LYS A 29 10.09 6.43 5.90
CA LYS A 29 11.33 6.84 6.57
C LYS A 29 12.57 6.50 5.76
N SER A 30 12.60 5.35 5.09
CA SER A 30 13.73 4.93 4.26
C SER A 30 14.02 5.92 3.12
N GLY A 31 12.98 6.46 2.50
CA GLY A 31 13.10 7.53 1.50
C GLY A 31 13.57 8.84 2.10
N LEU A 32 12.98 9.24 3.23
CA LEU A 32 13.34 10.47 3.92
C LEU A 32 14.81 10.45 4.40
N ASP A 33 15.32 9.32 4.86
CA ASP A 33 16.71 9.19 5.30
C ASP A 33 17.71 9.43 4.14
N ARG A 34 17.32 9.21 2.89
CA ARG A 34 18.13 9.45 1.68
C ARG A 34 18.07 10.89 1.17
N VAL A 35 17.14 11.71 1.66
CA VAL A 35 17.03 13.11 1.28
C VAL A 35 18.13 13.93 1.98
N PRO A 36 18.88 14.80 1.25
CA PRO A 36 19.87 15.67 1.85
C PRO A 36 19.28 16.59 2.94
N LYS A 37 20.07 16.85 4.00
CA LYS A 37 19.63 17.67 5.14
C LYS A 37 19.16 19.07 4.75
N ALA A 38 19.83 19.68 3.76
CA ALA A 38 19.47 21.02 3.27
C ALA A 38 18.04 21.01 2.67
N ILE A 39 17.71 20.00 1.85
CA ILE A 39 16.37 19.86 1.27
C ILE A 39 15.34 19.57 2.35
N LYS A 40 15.63 18.67 3.31
CA LYS A 40 14.71 18.42 4.42
C LYS A 40 14.38 19.69 5.22
N ALA A 41 15.34 20.59 5.39
CA ALA A 41 15.11 21.82 6.13
C ALA A 41 14.11 22.76 5.43
N GLU A 42 14.00 22.70 4.10
CA GLU A 42 13.04 23.51 3.33
C GLU A 42 11.59 23.03 3.49
N TYR A 43 11.40 21.74 3.84
CA TYR A 43 10.11 21.10 4.01
C TYR A 43 9.82 20.72 5.47
N ALA A 44 10.67 21.15 6.40
CA ALA A 44 10.42 20.96 7.83
C ALA A 44 9.21 21.79 8.27
N ASP A 45 8.68 21.42 9.45
CA ASP A 45 7.57 22.15 10.08
C ASP A 45 7.85 23.65 10.12
N ASP A 46 6.95 24.43 9.53
CA ASP A 46 6.98 25.90 9.49
C ASP A 46 6.36 26.55 10.75
N GLY A 47 6.10 25.74 11.79
CA GLY A 47 5.45 26.17 13.03
C GLY A 47 3.97 25.85 13.10
N THR A 48 3.42 25.14 12.09
CA THR A 48 2.02 24.67 12.08
C THR A 48 1.83 23.30 12.73
N GLY A 49 2.93 22.61 13.04
CA GLY A 49 2.96 21.30 13.70
C GLY A 49 3.07 20.11 12.73
N ASP A 50 3.03 20.35 11.43
CA ASP A 50 3.17 19.30 10.40
C ASP A 50 4.39 19.58 9.49
N SER A 51 5.19 18.57 9.24
CA SER A 51 6.23 18.62 8.20
C SER A 51 5.61 18.26 6.84
N HIS A 52 6.11 18.89 5.79
CA HIS A 52 5.66 18.69 4.40
C HIS A 52 6.64 17.82 3.60
N TYR A 53 7.24 16.80 4.24
CA TYR A 53 8.23 15.95 3.61
C TYR A 53 7.69 15.14 2.42
N ASP A 54 6.40 14.86 2.39
CA ASP A 54 5.71 14.22 1.28
C ASP A 54 5.61 15.12 0.03
N ASP A 55 5.78 16.45 0.19
CA ASP A 55 5.86 17.39 -0.93
C ASP A 55 7.27 17.47 -1.57
N ILE A 56 8.29 16.82 -1.00
CA ILE A 56 9.64 16.78 -1.60
C ILE A 56 9.58 16.06 -2.95
N PRO A 57 9.96 16.73 -4.07
CA PRO A 57 9.94 16.09 -5.38
C PRO A 57 10.84 14.85 -5.43
N GLY A 58 10.29 13.74 -5.94
CA GLY A 58 11.04 12.49 -6.11
C GLY A 58 11.18 11.63 -4.86
N ILE A 59 10.70 12.06 -3.68
CA ILE A 59 10.88 11.32 -2.43
C ILE A 59 10.31 9.90 -2.51
N PHE A 60 9.17 9.70 -3.17
CA PHE A 60 8.52 8.39 -3.27
C PHE A 60 9.33 7.39 -4.12
N SER A 61 10.20 7.86 -5.01
CA SER A 61 11.11 7.01 -5.79
C SER A 61 12.26 6.42 -4.95
N LEU A 62 12.54 7.00 -3.77
CA LEU A 62 13.63 6.65 -2.89
C LEU A 62 13.26 5.59 -1.82
N MET A 63 11.98 5.24 -1.71
CA MET A 63 11.48 4.43 -0.61
C MET A 63 11.68 2.93 -0.86
N ASP A 64 12.07 2.23 0.20
CA ASP A 64 12.13 0.76 0.23
C ASP A 64 10.76 0.17 0.60
N PRO A 65 10.52 -1.12 0.32
CA PRO A 65 9.35 -1.80 0.85
C PRO A 65 9.38 -1.87 2.37
N MET A 66 8.20 -1.80 2.99
CA MET A 66 8.04 -2.16 4.40
C MET A 66 8.45 -3.63 4.61
N PRO A 67 9.14 -3.97 5.71
CA PRO A 67 9.52 -5.35 5.99
C PRO A 67 8.34 -6.33 5.90
N GLY A 68 8.48 -7.38 5.09
CA GLY A 68 7.44 -8.40 4.88
C GLY A 68 6.29 -8.00 3.96
N ALA A 69 6.28 -6.78 3.41
CA ALA A 69 5.18 -6.30 2.58
C ALA A 69 5.06 -7.06 1.25
N ILE A 70 6.18 -7.32 0.59
CA ILE A 70 6.17 -8.01 -0.71
C ILE A 70 5.64 -9.43 -0.56
N GLU A 71 6.21 -10.18 0.39
CA GLU A 71 5.80 -11.55 0.70
C GLU A 71 4.33 -11.63 1.12
N ALA A 72 3.86 -10.66 1.91
CA ALA A 72 2.47 -10.58 2.31
C ALA A 72 1.53 -10.39 1.12
N MET A 73 1.89 -9.55 0.15
CA MET A 73 1.08 -9.36 -1.06
C MET A 73 1.05 -10.62 -1.93
N GLU A 74 2.19 -11.31 -2.09
CA GLU A 74 2.27 -12.58 -2.81
C GLU A 74 1.41 -13.67 -2.15
N GLU A 75 1.36 -13.67 -0.82
CA GLU A 75 0.54 -14.64 -0.07
C GLU A 75 -0.95 -14.31 -0.16
N LEU A 76 -1.34 -13.06 0.09
CA LEU A 76 -2.72 -12.63 0.07
C LEU A 76 -3.35 -12.68 -1.34
N ASP A 77 -2.56 -12.47 -2.41
CA ASP A 77 -3.07 -12.56 -3.79
C ASP A 77 -3.55 -13.97 -4.17
N LYS A 78 -3.15 -15.00 -3.44
CA LYS A 78 -3.64 -16.37 -3.66
C LYS A 78 -5.12 -16.52 -3.27
N VAL A 79 -5.62 -15.67 -2.37
CA VAL A 79 -6.94 -15.79 -1.75
C VAL A 79 -7.85 -14.61 -2.07
N PHE A 80 -7.32 -13.38 -2.06
CA PHE A 80 -8.07 -12.14 -2.16
C PHE A 80 -7.87 -11.44 -3.50
N ASP A 81 -8.81 -10.58 -3.86
CA ASP A 81 -8.64 -9.60 -4.93
C ASP A 81 -7.98 -8.34 -4.37
N LEU A 82 -6.66 -8.22 -4.59
CA LEU A 82 -5.87 -7.12 -4.08
C LEU A 82 -5.89 -5.89 -5.00
N TYR A 83 -6.03 -4.72 -4.40
CA TYR A 83 -5.87 -3.42 -5.04
C TYR A 83 -5.05 -2.51 -4.14
N ILE A 84 -4.22 -1.65 -4.73
CA ILE A 84 -3.61 -0.54 -4.00
C ILE A 84 -4.59 0.62 -4.00
N LEU A 85 -4.88 1.18 -2.81
CA LEU A 85 -5.68 2.38 -2.63
C LEU A 85 -4.91 3.38 -1.78
N THR A 86 -4.23 4.30 -2.44
CA THR A 86 -3.31 5.26 -1.81
C THR A 86 -3.72 6.70 -2.10
N THR A 87 -3.11 7.66 -1.40
CA THR A 87 -3.24 9.09 -1.66
C THR A 87 -1.89 9.62 -2.15
N ALA A 88 -1.90 10.55 -3.09
CA ALA A 88 -0.70 11.30 -3.47
C ALA A 88 -0.81 12.74 -2.98
N PRO A 89 0.26 13.35 -2.43
CA PRO A 89 0.25 14.75 -2.03
C PRO A 89 -0.13 15.65 -3.20
N TRP A 90 -1.03 16.59 -2.92
CA TRP A 90 -1.59 17.47 -3.96
C TRP A 90 -0.54 18.39 -4.61
N LEU A 91 0.43 18.85 -3.80
CA LEU A 91 1.49 19.77 -4.23
C LEU A 91 2.72 19.06 -4.81
N ASN A 92 2.76 17.72 -4.79
CA ASN A 92 3.87 16.94 -5.33
C ASN A 92 3.45 16.12 -6.57
N PRO A 93 3.49 16.68 -7.78
CA PRO A 93 3.14 15.94 -9.01
C PRO A 93 4.00 14.70 -9.25
N SER A 94 5.27 14.68 -8.76
CA SER A 94 6.14 13.52 -8.92
C SER A 94 5.62 12.29 -8.17
N ALA A 95 4.91 12.49 -7.04
CA ALA A 95 4.38 11.41 -6.22
C ALA A 95 3.45 10.47 -7.00
N TRP A 96 2.67 11.00 -7.94
CA TRP A 96 1.76 10.22 -8.79
C TRP A 96 2.52 9.24 -9.67
N ARG A 97 3.55 9.73 -10.36
CA ARG A 97 4.41 8.92 -11.20
C ARG A 97 5.24 7.95 -10.37
N ASP A 98 5.87 8.44 -9.31
CA ASP A 98 6.80 7.68 -8.50
C ASP A 98 6.10 6.50 -7.81
N LYS A 99 4.85 6.67 -7.33
CA LYS A 99 4.04 5.59 -6.77
C LYS A 99 3.74 4.50 -7.81
N LEU A 100 3.38 4.88 -9.03
CA LEU A 100 3.20 3.91 -10.12
C LEU A 100 4.50 3.17 -10.45
N GLU A 101 5.62 3.90 -10.59
CA GLU A 101 6.92 3.31 -10.91
C GLU A 101 7.41 2.40 -9.78
N TRP A 102 7.13 2.74 -8.52
CA TRP A 102 7.43 1.91 -7.36
C TRP A 102 6.66 0.58 -7.42
N VAL A 103 5.36 0.62 -7.67
CA VAL A 103 4.53 -0.60 -7.83
C VAL A 103 5.05 -1.47 -8.96
N GLN A 104 5.39 -0.88 -10.11
CA GLN A 104 5.94 -1.61 -11.25
C GLN A 104 7.31 -2.23 -10.96
N ARG A 105 8.14 -1.56 -10.16
CA ARG A 105 9.47 -2.05 -9.76
C ARG A 105 9.40 -3.30 -8.89
N TYR A 106 8.52 -3.32 -7.91
CA TYR A 106 8.46 -4.39 -6.91
C TYR A 106 7.48 -5.51 -7.25
N PHE A 107 6.42 -5.23 -8.00
CA PHE A 107 5.39 -6.21 -8.35
C PHE A 107 5.30 -6.53 -9.84
N GLY A 108 6.06 -5.85 -10.68
CA GLY A 108 6.03 -6.01 -12.12
C GLY A 108 4.99 -5.14 -12.82
N LYS A 109 5.16 -4.99 -14.14
CA LYS A 109 4.34 -4.11 -14.99
C LYS A 109 3.50 -4.84 -16.02
N ASP A 110 3.67 -6.14 -16.13
CA ASP A 110 3.07 -6.95 -17.19
C ASP A 110 1.73 -7.53 -16.77
N LYS A 111 0.90 -7.87 -17.75
CA LYS A 111 -0.38 -8.54 -17.51
C LYS A 111 -0.14 -9.85 -16.75
N GLY A 112 -0.88 -10.05 -15.66
CA GLY A 112 -0.76 -11.22 -14.77
C GLY A 112 0.04 -10.98 -13.51
N THR A 113 0.70 -9.82 -13.37
CA THR A 113 1.29 -9.41 -12.08
C THR A 113 0.22 -8.91 -11.11
N ILE A 114 0.49 -9.00 -9.79
CA ILE A 114 -0.50 -8.77 -8.71
C ILE A 114 -1.28 -7.47 -8.90
N PHE A 115 -0.56 -6.35 -9.14
CA PHE A 115 -1.16 -5.03 -9.20
C PHE A 115 -1.26 -4.45 -10.61
N TYR A 116 -1.23 -5.28 -11.66
CA TYR A 116 -1.43 -4.79 -13.02
C TYR A 116 -2.80 -4.14 -13.17
N LYS A 117 -2.83 -2.82 -13.42
CA LYS A 117 -4.05 -1.99 -13.50
C LYS A 117 -4.92 -2.00 -12.22
N ARG A 118 -4.29 -2.21 -11.06
CA ARG A 118 -4.94 -2.29 -9.75
C ARG A 118 -4.38 -1.24 -8.77
N LEU A 119 -3.91 -0.09 -9.27
CA LEU A 119 -3.48 1.06 -8.48
C LEU A 119 -4.54 2.17 -8.58
N ILE A 120 -5.08 2.55 -7.43
CA ILE A 120 -6.04 3.64 -7.28
C ILE A 120 -5.39 4.73 -6.42
N ILE A 121 -5.33 5.96 -6.93
CA ILE A 121 -4.88 7.12 -6.17
C ILE A 121 -6.11 7.99 -5.91
N SER A 122 -6.45 8.18 -4.63
CA SER A 122 -7.66 8.88 -4.21
C SER A 122 -7.45 9.64 -2.91
N HIS A 123 -8.02 10.82 -2.79
CA HIS A 123 -8.11 11.59 -1.55
C HIS A 123 -9.39 11.27 -0.75
N GLU A 124 -10.26 10.41 -1.30
CA GLU A 124 -11.56 10.05 -0.76
C GLU A 124 -11.71 8.51 -0.77
N LYS A 125 -10.96 7.83 0.11
CA LYS A 125 -10.88 6.35 0.12
C LYS A 125 -12.23 5.68 0.34
N GLN A 126 -13.16 6.34 1.06
CA GLN A 126 -14.51 5.83 1.33
C GLN A 126 -15.41 5.75 0.09
N LEU A 127 -15.02 6.34 -1.04
CA LEU A 127 -15.77 6.20 -2.30
C LEU A 127 -15.53 4.85 -2.99
N ASN A 128 -14.55 4.07 -2.49
CA ASN A 128 -14.24 2.75 -3.03
C ASN A 128 -14.97 1.67 -2.23
N CYS A 129 -15.53 0.69 -2.95
CA CYS A 129 -16.26 -0.42 -2.34
C CYS A 129 -15.34 -1.65 -2.24
N GLY A 130 -15.22 -2.22 -1.05
CA GLY A 130 -14.40 -3.41 -0.78
C GLY A 130 -14.67 -3.94 0.62
N ASP A 131 -14.07 -5.08 0.94
CA ASP A 131 -14.29 -5.76 2.22
C ASP A 131 -13.32 -5.27 3.30
N PHE A 132 -12.06 -5.06 2.91
CA PHE A 132 -11.01 -4.62 3.83
C PHE A 132 -10.20 -3.46 3.24
N LEU A 133 -9.77 -2.55 4.12
CA LEU A 133 -8.78 -1.51 3.84
C LEU A 133 -7.67 -1.60 4.88
N ILE A 134 -6.44 -1.84 4.43
CA ILE A 134 -5.23 -1.81 5.27
C ILE A 134 -4.60 -0.44 5.12
N ASP A 135 -4.56 0.35 6.20
CA ASP A 135 -4.09 1.74 6.21
C ASP A 135 -3.47 2.06 7.58
N ASP A 136 -2.39 2.83 7.64
CA ASP A 136 -1.76 3.22 8.90
C ASP A 136 -2.53 4.34 9.62
N ARG A 137 -3.35 5.09 8.88
CA ARG A 137 -4.05 6.29 9.36
C ARG A 137 -5.54 6.26 9.05
N LYS A 138 -6.26 7.13 9.77
CA LYS A 138 -7.71 7.37 9.58
C LYS A 138 -7.99 8.63 8.76
N ARG A 139 -7.08 9.02 7.87
CA ARG A 139 -7.19 10.22 7.03
C ARG A 139 -7.71 9.86 5.63
N ASN A 140 -8.01 10.89 4.84
CA ASN A 140 -8.44 10.77 3.45
C ASN A 140 -9.63 9.80 3.26
N GLY A 141 -10.56 9.79 4.22
CA GLY A 141 -11.76 8.98 4.19
C GLY A 141 -11.58 7.51 4.60
N ALA A 142 -10.39 7.10 5.05
CA ALA A 142 -10.16 5.74 5.52
C ALA A 142 -11.04 5.38 6.74
N ASP A 143 -11.29 6.36 7.62
CA ASP A 143 -12.19 6.21 8.79
C ASP A 143 -13.67 6.02 8.42
N LYS A 144 -14.03 6.36 7.18
CA LYS A 144 -15.40 6.25 6.64
C LYS A 144 -15.54 5.12 5.61
N PHE A 145 -14.51 4.33 5.43
CA PHE A 145 -14.56 3.16 4.54
C PHE A 145 -15.67 2.20 5.00
N LYS A 146 -16.47 1.71 4.07
CA LYS A 146 -17.66 0.90 4.42
C LYS A 146 -17.33 -0.53 4.82
N GLY A 147 -16.21 -1.08 4.36
CA GLY A 147 -15.67 -2.35 4.81
C GLY A 147 -14.92 -2.19 6.13
N GLU A 148 -14.13 -3.19 6.49
CA GLU A 148 -13.32 -3.16 7.70
C GLU A 148 -12.00 -2.42 7.47
N LEU A 149 -11.69 -1.44 8.34
CA LEU A 149 -10.39 -0.78 8.40
C LEU A 149 -9.44 -1.57 9.30
N ILE A 150 -8.38 -2.12 8.72
CA ILE A 150 -7.26 -2.76 9.40
C ILE A 150 -6.18 -1.69 9.60
N GLN A 151 -6.08 -1.13 10.81
CA GLN A 151 -5.10 -0.07 11.08
C GLN A 151 -3.71 -0.66 11.29
N PHE A 152 -2.92 -0.68 10.22
CA PHE A 152 -1.55 -1.19 10.21
C PHE A 152 -0.64 -0.40 11.17
N GLY A 153 0.28 -1.09 11.85
CA GLY A 153 1.16 -0.48 12.86
C GLY A 153 0.49 -0.23 14.22
N SER A 154 -0.80 -0.57 14.39
CA SER A 154 -1.48 -0.50 15.68
C SER A 154 -1.09 -1.68 16.58
N ALA A 155 -1.46 -1.59 17.88
CA ALA A 155 -1.24 -2.71 18.80
C ALA A 155 -1.95 -4.01 18.37
N LYS A 156 -3.07 -3.90 17.63
CA LYS A 156 -3.81 -5.06 17.11
C LYS A 156 -3.18 -5.63 15.83
N TYR A 157 -2.59 -4.78 15.00
CA TYR A 157 -2.04 -5.13 13.70
C TYR A 157 -0.63 -4.53 13.53
N PRO A 158 0.35 -4.99 14.33
CA PRO A 158 1.67 -4.35 14.41
C PRO A 158 2.53 -4.56 13.16
N ASP A 159 2.27 -5.63 12.40
CA ASP A 159 3.11 -6.08 11.30
C ASP A 159 2.32 -6.90 10.27
N TRP A 160 2.97 -7.21 9.14
CA TRP A 160 2.39 -7.99 8.06
C TRP A 160 2.02 -9.43 8.44
N PRO A 161 2.83 -10.20 9.20
CA PRO A 161 2.43 -11.54 9.63
C PRO A 161 1.09 -11.55 10.36
N THR A 162 0.87 -10.60 11.26
CA THR A 162 -0.39 -10.48 12.01
C THR A 162 -1.57 -10.13 11.11
N VAL A 163 -1.37 -9.22 10.14
CA VAL A 163 -2.42 -8.85 9.18
C VAL A 163 -2.77 -10.01 8.26
N VAL A 164 -1.78 -10.75 7.76
CA VAL A 164 -1.99 -11.93 6.92
C VAL A 164 -2.79 -12.99 7.66
N GLU A 165 -2.39 -13.34 8.89
CA GLU A 165 -3.11 -14.30 9.73
C GLU A 165 -4.56 -13.86 9.97
N TYR A 166 -4.78 -12.58 10.27
CA TYR A 166 -6.11 -12.03 10.47
C TYR A 166 -6.99 -12.20 9.23
N LEU A 167 -6.50 -11.82 8.06
CA LEU A 167 -7.25 -11.90 6.80
C LEU A 167 -7.57 -13.35 6.42
N TYR A 168 -6.64 -14.28 6.60
CA TYR A 168 -6.89 -15.70 6.36
C TYR A 168 -8.03 -16.26 7.24
N ASN A 169 -8.15 -15.78 8.47
CA ASN A 169 -9.23 -16.19 9.38
C ASN A 169 -10.59 -15.55 9.02
N HIS A 170 -10.61 -14.59 8.05
CA HIS A 170 -11.81 -13.86 7.62
C HIS A 170 -12.07 -13.96 6.11
N GLN A 171 -11.59 -15.03 5.47
CA GLN A 171 -11.76 -15.25 4.03
C GLN A 171 -13.16 -15.75 3.64
N ASP A 172 -13.94 -16.28 4.58
CA ASP A 172 -15.29 -16.80 4.38
C ASP A 172 -16.37 -15.72 4.40
#